data_551ed7bc1a2636c545ce9508987f344f
#
_entry.id   551ed7bc1a2636c545ce9508987f344f
#
_cell.length_a   1.000
_cell.length_b   1.000
_cell.length_c   1.000
_cell.angle_alpha   90.00
_cell.angle_beta   90.00
_cell.angle_gamma   90.00
#
_symmetry.space_group_name_H-M   'P 1'
#
loop_
_entity.id
_entity.type
_entity.pdbx_description
1 polymer ?
#
loop_
_entity_poly.entity_id
_entity_poly.type
_entity_poly.pdbx_seq_one_letter_code
_entity_poly.pdbx_strand_id
1 'polypeptide(L)'
;MRKKFKKITAIVLTVVMAFSVTTPVFAENVDKSNVATVYMNANDKMTFAQKMDAKYTLGLSEGLIQTTSEEDIDALIEAVTFATGAERELLKEELATYGVYVYDTDTRSSTMQPRSTGSDVTVLAPTVIYDAILRQWTVTCGGNWKNNNWNEAVVNGNIGGVDAFGVGYTNTSGTYNSYVVDAMAYITDQNQTTTVRTENRSDGDGQKGFGFRLQDYKTNGQYVGYKWYGSCTYDYRFGSYSGIATGYYVHTYSQGNVSAVTFGAGGMSAGVDFTISNEDYSFPAYGDDTPFGVY
;
A
#
# COMPACT_ATOMS: atom_id res chain seq x y z
N MET A 1 7.74 -15.20 18.76
CA MET A 1 7.84 -14.32 17.57
C MET A 1 8.84 -14.77 16.49
N ARG A 2 9.95 -15.49 16.78
CA ARG A 2 10.97 -15.88 15.78
C ARG A 2 10.54 -16.90 14.69
N LYS A 3 9.36 -17.52 14.77
CA LYS A 3 8.93 -18.60 13.82
C LYS A 3 8.03 -18.09 12.67
N LYS A 4 7.40 -16.91 12.77
CA LYS A 4 6.42 -16.43 11.79
C LYS A 4 7.08 -15.86 10.50
N PHE A 5 8.18 -15.12 10.60
CA PHE A 5 8.85 -14.52 9.43
C PHE A 5 9.53 -15.51 8.47
N LYS A 6 9.95 -16.70 8.95
CA LYS A 6 10.52 -17.73 8.06
C LYS A 6 9.51 -18.35 7.09
N LYS A 7 8.19 -18.20 7.37
CA LYS A 7 7.13 -18.73 6.50
C LYS A 7 6.87 -17.85 5.28
N ILE A 8 6.97 -16.51 5.41
CA ILE A 8 6.70 -15.58 4.31
C ILE A 8 7.68 -15.79 3.16
N THR A 9 8.97 -15.93 3.46
CA THR A 9 9.99 -16.21 2.43
C THR A 9 9.80 -17.60 1.78
N ALA A 10 9.19 -18.54 2.49
CA ALA A 10 8.90 -19.87 1.96
C ALA A 10 7.65 -19.89 1.05
N ILE A 11 6.65 -19.06 1.33
CA ILE A 11 5.42 -18.98 0.52
C ILE A 11 5.75 -18.39 -0.86
N VAL A 12 6.47 -17.28 -0.93
CA VAL A 12 6.88 -16.67 -2.20
C VAL A 12 7.72 -17.63 -3.04
N LEU A 13 8.58 -18.43 -2.42
CA LEU A 13 9.41 -19.40 -3.14
C LEU A 13 8.64 -20.67 -3.57
N THR A 14 7.58 -21.04 -2.83
CA THR A 14 6.79 -22.25 -3.13
C THR A 14 5.77 -22.00 -4.25
N VAL A 15 5.22 -20.80 -4.37
CA VAL A 15 4.28 -20.42 -5.43
C VAL A 15 4.96 -20.44 -6.80
N VAL A 16 6.20 -19.97 -6.91
CA VAL A 16 6.96 -20.04 -8.19
C VAL A 16 7.22 -21.48 -8.65
N MET A 17 7.25 -22.48 -7.74
CA MET A 17 7.46 -23.87 -8.10
C MET A 17 6.19 -24.69 -8.33
N ALA A 18 5.02 -24.21 -7.89
CA ALA A 18 3.76 -24.96 -8.03
C ALA A 18 3.08 -24.74 -9.41
N PHE A 19 3.40 -23.69 -10.14
CA PHE A 19 2.81 -23.41 -11.45
C PHE A 19 3.42 -24.21 -12.62
N SER A 20 4.44 -25.04 -12.38
CA SER A 20 5.09 -25.79 -13.46
C SER A 20 4.43 -27.16 -13.77
N VAL A 21 3.41 -27.59 -13.06
CA VAL A 21 2.75 -28.90 -13.33
C VAL A 21 1.28 -28.83 -12.95
N THR A 22 0.44 -28.57 -13.89
CA THR A 22 -0.86 -29.15 -14.23
C THR A 22 -1.72 -28.15 -14.99
N THR A 23 -1.81 -28.34 -16.30
CA THR A 23 -2.94 -27.84 -17.09
C THR A 23 -4.16 -28.71 -16.76
N PRO A 24 -5.25 -28.20 -16.19
CA PRO A 24 -6.50 -28.92 -16.20
C PRO A 24 -7.09 -28.85 -17.60
N VAL A 25 -7.16 -30.00 -18.25
CA VAL A 25 -7.99 -30.20 -19.44
C VAL A 25 -9.42 -30.27 -18.96
N PHE A 26 -10.18 -29.18 -19.09
CA PHE A 26 -11.63 -29.23 -19.14
C PHE A 26 -12.08 -28.32 -20.27
N ALA A 27 -12.35 -28.97 -21.39
CA ALA A 27 -13.09 -28.35 -22.48
C ALA A 27 -14.50 -28.94 -22.48
N GLU A 28 -15.48 -28.13 -22.20
CA GLU A 28 -16.81 -28.35 -22.74
C GLU A 28 -17.33 -27.00 -23.24
N ASN A 29 -17.75 -27.01 -24.51
CA ASN A 29 -18.15 -25.86 -25.30
C ASN A 29 -19.42 -25.21 -24.73
N VAL A 30 -19.25 -24.22 -23.87
CA VAL A 30 -20.26 -23.16 -23.71
C VAL A 30 -19.86 -22.04 -24.66
N ASP A 31 -20.79 -21.59 -25.49
CA ASP A 31 -20.57 -20.50 -26.43
C ASP A 31 -20.19 -19.22 -25.69
N LYS A 32 -18.87 -19.06 -25.49
CA LYS A 32 -18.25 -17.95 -24.72
C LYS A 32 -18.39 -16.59 -25.44
N SER A 33 -18.83 -16.59 -26.70
CA SER A 33 -18.93 -15.37 -27.52
C SER A 33 -20.06 -14.45 -27.07
N ASN A 34 -21.19 -15.01 -26.65
CA ASN A 34 -22.35 -14.21 -26.25
C ASN A 34 -22.25 -13.64 -24.84
N VAL A 35 -21.64 -14.38 -23.91
CA VAL A 35 -21.45 -13.92 -22.53
C VAL A 35 -20.41 -12.80 -22.48
N ALA A 36 -19.29 -12.95 -23.21
CA ALA A 36 -18.25 -11.92 -23.28
C ALA A 36 -18.75 -10.61 -23.89
N THR A 37 -19.62 -10.68 -24.92
CA THR A 37 -20.13 -9.49 -25.61
C THR A 37 -21.15 -8.70 -24.78
N VAL A 38 -21.98 -9.38 -23.98
CA VAL A 38 -22.89 -8.71 -23.03
C VAL A 38 -22.12 -8.02 -21.89
N TYR A 39 -21.04 -8.63 -21.41
CA TYR A 39 -20.18 -8.01 -20.39
C TYR A 39 -19.37 -6.81 -20.90
N MET A 40 -18.88 -6.83 -22.14
CA MET A 40 -18.13 -5.70 -22.70
C MET A 40 -18.99 -4.43 -22.86
N ASN A 41 -20.24 -4.54 -23.23
CA ASN A 41 -21.13 -3.37 -23.43
C ASN A 41 -21.66 -2.77 -22.11
N ALA A 42 -21.69 -3.54 -21.02
CA ALA A 42 -22.06 -3.04 -19.68
C ALA A 42 -20.85 -2.44 -18.93
N ASN A 43 -19.63 -2.83 -19.29
CA ASN A 43 -18.41 -2.51 -18.55
C ASN A 43 -18.03 -1.02 -18.56
N ASP A 44 -18.42 -0.24 -19.57
CA ASP A 44 -18.05 1.17 -19.68
C ASP A 44 -18.73 2.09 -18.65
N LYS A 45 -19.78 1.57 -17.98
CA LYS A 45 -20.54 2.33 -16.97
C LYS A 45 -20.37 1.80 -15.55
N MET A 46 -19.65 0.71 -15.37
CA MET A 46 -19.44 0.10 -14.05
C MET A 46 -18.21 0.70 -13.37
N THR A 47 -18.34 0.96 -12.08
CA THR A 47 -17.17 1.31 -11.23
C THR A 47 -16.22 0.12 -11.11
N PHE A 48 -14.96 0.39 -10.70
CA PHE A 48 -14.01 -0.69 -10.44
C PHE A 48 -14.56 -1.73 -9.44
N ALA A 49 -15.12 -1.27 -8.32
CA ALA A 49 -15.73 -2.17 -7.33
C ALA A 49 -16.83 -3.05 -7.93
N GLN A 50 -17.74 -2.47 -8.73
CA GLN A 50 -18.80 -3.24 -9.38
C GLN A 50 -18.24 -4.30 -10.36
N LYS A 51 -17.18 -3.96 -11.11
CA LYS A 51 -16.50 -4.93 -11.98
C LYS A 51 -15.87 -6.07 -11.19
N MET A 52 -15.23 -5.74 -10.06
CA MET A 52 -14.59 -6.75 -9.19
C MET A 52 -15.61 -7.59 -8.43
N ASP A 53 -16.71 -7.02 -7.96
CA ASP A 53 -17.84 -7.77 -7.38
C ASP A 53 -18.42 -8.78 -8.38
N ALA A 54 -18.58 -8.37 -9.64
CA ALA A 54 -19.06 -9.28 -10.70
C ALA A 54 -18.04 -10.39 -10.98
N LYS A 55 -16.76 -10.07 -11.05
CA LYS A 55 -15.66 -11.04 -11.24
C LYS A 55 -15.60 -12.03 -10.07
N TYR A 56 -15.71 -11.55 -8.84
CA TYR A 56 -15.77 -12.37 -7.64
C TYR A 56 -16.97 -13.33 -7.66
N THR A 57 -18.16 -12.84 -8.00
CA THR A 57 -19.39 -13.64 -8.08
C THR A 57 -19.27 -14.74 -9.13
N LEU A 58 -18.68 -14.43 -10.28
CA LEU A 58 -18.40 -15.42 -11.32
C LEU A 58 -17.39 -16.46 -10.82
N GLY A 59 -16.29 -16.03 -10.22
CA GLY A 59 -15.28 -16.90 -9.66
C GLY A 59 -15.83 -17.86 -8.60
N LEU A 60 -16.76 -17.40 -7.74
CA LEU A 60 -17.46 -18.26 -6.80
C LEU A 60 -18.28 -19.35 -7.51
N SER A 61 -19.04 -18.97 -8.56
CA SER A 61 -19.87 -19.91 -9.32
C SER A 61 -19.05 -20.96 -10.07
N GLU A 62 -17.82 -20.62 -10.46
CA GLU A 62 -16.89 -21.49 -11.16
C GLU A 62 -15.96 -22.26 -10.21
N GLY A 63 -16.04 -22.03 -8.90
CA GLY A 63 -15.18 -22.67 -7.89
C GLY A 63 -13.72 -22.20 -7.94
N LEU A 64 -13.47 -20.99 -8.46
CA LEU A 64 -12.13 -20.41 -8.61
C LEU A 64 -11.69 -19.62 -7.39
N ILE A 65 -12.63 -19.22 -6.51
CA ILE A 65 -12.31 -18.46 -5.30
C ILE A 65 -11.89 -19.43 -4.20
N GLN A 66 -10.74 -19.15 -3.64
CA GLN A 66 -10.14 -19.91 -2.54
C GLN A 66 -10.38 -19.18 -1.20
N THR A 67 -10.15 -19.89 -0.11
CA THR A 67 -10.17 -19.31 1.24
C THR A 67 -8.79 -19.40 1.86
N THR A 68 -8.39 -18.33 2.53
CA THR A 68 -7.15 -18.27 3.30
C THR A 68 -7.35 -17.45 4.57
N SER A 69 -6.35 -17.34 5.41
CA SER A 69 -6.41 -16.51 6.62
C SER A 69 -6.25 -15.02 6.29
N GLU A 70 -6.79 -14.17 7.15
CA GLU A 70 -6.58 -12.72 7.07
C GLU A 70 -5.08 -12.37 7.14
N GLU A 71 -4.31 -13.05 8.01
CA GLU A 71 -2.85 -12.86 8.12
C GLU A 71 -2.13 -13.13 6.79
N ASP A 72 -2.59 -14.11 6.01
CA ASP A 72 -1.99 -14.44 4.69
C ASP A 72 -2.38 -13.38 3.64
N ILE A 73 -3.60 -12.87 3.67
CA ILE A 73 -4.04 -11.75 2.80
C ILE A 73 -3.22 -10.50 3.10
N ASP A 74 -3.05 -10.13 4.36
CA ASP A 74 -2.24 -8.98 4.76
C ASP A 74 -0.79 -9.10 4.29
N ALA A 75 -0.22 -10.32 4.40
CA ALA A 75 1.12 -10.58 3.90
C ALA A 75 1.24 -10.43 2.38
N LEU A 76 0.23 -10.85 1.61
CA LEU A 76 0.18 -10.68 0.16
C LEU A 76 -0.02 -9.21 -0.22
N ILE A 77 -0.86 -8.46 0.50
CA ILE A 77 -1.05 -7.01 0.33
C ILE A 77 0.27 -6.26 0.57
N GLU A 78 1.00 -6.62 1.62
CA GLU A 78 2.33 -6.07 1.85
C GLU A 78 3.29 -6.43 0.71
N ALA A 79 3.34 -7.70 0.33
CA ALA A 79 4.23 -8.16 -0.74
C ALA A 79 3.97 -7.42 -2.06
N VAL A 80 2.72 -7.27 -2.49
CA VAL A 80 2.37 -6.58 -3.74
C VAL A 80 2.70 -5.08 -3.67
N THR A 81 2.74 -4.47 -2.48
CA THR A 81 3.14 -3.08 -2.29
C THR A 81 4.62 -2.85 -2.61
N PHE A 82 5.48 -3.83 -2.28
CA PHE A 82 6.93 -3.75 -2.53
C PHE A 82 7.37 -4.39 -3.84
N ALA A 83 6.55 -5.24 -4.45
CA ALA A 83 6.87 -5.93 -5.68
C ALA A 83 6.78 -5.03 -6.92
N THR A 84 7.58 -5.36 -7.93
CA THR A 84 7.59 -4.65 -9.22
C THR A 84 7.60 -5.66 -10.39
N GLY A 85 7.21 -5.22 -11.58
CA GLY A 85 7.28 -6.02 -12.80
C GLY A 85 6.50 -7.34 -12.68
N ALA A 86 7.09 -8.43 -13.15
CA ALA A 86 6.44 -9.74 -13.20
C ALA A 86 6.05 -10.29 -11.82
N GLU A 87 6.83 -10.02 -10.78
CA GLU A 87 6.50 -10.44 -9.41
C GLU A 87 5.21 -9.77 -8.92
N ARG A 88 5.04 -8.47 -9.18
CA ARG A 88 3.81 -7.74 -8.85
C ARG A 88 2.59 -8.35 -9.55
N GLU A 89 2.70 -8.69 -10.82
CA GLU A 89 1.60 -9.29 -11.57
C GLU A 89 1.20 -10.67 -10.99
N LEU A 90 2.16 -11.52 -10.64
CA LEU A 90 1.88 -12.81 -10.00
C LEU A 90 1.16 -12.64 -8.65
N LEU A 91 1.58 -11.68 -7.84
CA LEU A 91 0.92 -11.41 -6.55
C LEU A 91 -0.50 -10.85 -6.73
N LYS A 92 -0.74 -10.05 -7.78
CA LYS A 92 -2.10 -9.59 -8.13
C LYS A 92 -3.00 -10.74 -8.55
N GLU A 93 -2.48 -11.67 -9.34
CA GLU A 93 -3.20 -12.88 -9.74
C GLU A 93 -3.52 -13.75 -8.52
N GLU A 94 -2.57 -13.93 -7.61
CA GLU A 94 -2.78 -14.68 -6.37
C GLU A 94 -3.83 -14.02 -5.47
N LEU A 95 -3.74 -12.71 -5.21
CA LEU A 95 -4.75 -11.95 -4.46
C LEU A 95 -6.15 -12.09 -5.07
N ALA A 96 -6.24 -12.08 -6.41
CA ALA A 96 -7.51 -12.24 -7.11
C ALA A 96 -8.17 -13.61 -6.86
N THR A 97 -7.40 -14.67 -6.60
CA THR A 97 -7.96 -15.99 -6.22
C THR A 97 -8.67 -15.96 -4.87
N TYR A 98 -8.36 -14.99 -4.02
CA TYR A 98 -9.00 -14.76 -2.72
C TYR A 98 -10.05 -13.64 -2.75
N GLY A 99 -10.42 -13.15 -3.94
CA GLY A 99 -11.40 -12.08 -4.09
C GLY A 99 -10.86 -10.67 -3.75
N VAL A 100 -9.54 -10.53 -3.69
CA VAL A 100 -8.85 -9.26 -3.40
C VAL A 100 -8.17 -8.75 -4.67
N TYR A 101 -8.44 -7.51 -5.07
CA TYR A 101 -8.06 -6.96 -6.36
C TYR A 101 -7.27 -5.67 -6.21
N VAL A 102 -6.08 -5.61 -6.84
CA VAL A 102 -5.29 -4.38 -6.91
C VAL A 102 -5.90 -3.45 -7.97
N TYR A 103 -6.16 -2.22 -7.58
CA TYR A 103 -6.58 -1.17 -8.50
C TYR A 103 -5.36 -0.68 -9.29
N ASP A 104 -5.28 -1.06 -10.55
CA ASP A 104 -4.33 -0.49 -11.49
C ASP A 104 -5.07 0.48 -12.41
N THR A 105 -4.55 1.67 -12.52
CA THR A 105 -4.93 2.54 -13.63
C THR A 105 -4.25 1.97 -14.87
N ASP A 106 -5.03 1.62 -15.88
CA ASP A 106 -4.50 1.46 -17.22
C ASP A 106 -3.55 2.64 -17.46
N THR A 107 -2.31 2.32 -17.82
CA THR A 107 -1.19 3.24 -17.95
C THR A 107 -1.51 4.37 -18.95
N ARG A 108 -2.38 5.27 -18.57
CA ARG A 108 -2.36 6.62 -19.11
C ARG A 108 -1.18 7.27 -18.42
N SER A 109 -0.05 7.22 -19.11
CA SER A 109 1.16 7.96 -18.80
C SER A 109 0.77 9.34 -18.26
N SER A 110 0.62 9.43 -16.95
CA SER A 110 0.70 10.72 -16.30
C SER A 110 2.18 11.07 -16.35
N THR A 111 2.55 11.98 -17.23
CA THR A 111 3.86 12.62 -17.27
C THR A 111 4.03 13.52 -16.04
N MET A 112 3.65 13.02 -14.85
CA MET A 112 3.95 13.69 -13.60
C MET A 112 5.38 13.34 -13.22
N GLN A 113 6.22 14.35 -13.15
CA GLN A 113 7.62 14.25 -12.77
C GLN A 113 7.73 13.66 -11.36
N PRO A 114 8.63 12.70 -11.12
CA PRO A 114 8.91 12.22 -9.76
C PRO A 114 9.29 13.42 -8.89
N ARG A 115 8.55 13.63 -7.80
CA ARG A 115 8.79 14.75 -6.88
C ARG A 115 9.70 14.36 -5.72
N SER A 116 10.56 13.35 -5.88
CA SER A 116 11.47 12.97 -4.81
C SER A 116 12.58 13.99 -4.65
N THR A 117 12.66 14.64 -3.51
CA THR A 117 13.81 15.43 -3.09
C THR A 117 14.74 14.67 -2.14
N GLY A 118 14.32 13.55 -1.58
CA GLY A 118 15.13 12.67 -0.77
C GLY A 118 15.90 11.64 -1.60
N SER A 119 17.12 11.96 -2.06
CA SER A 119 17.95 11.04 -2.86
C SER A 119 18.30 9.73 -2.17
N ASP A 120 18.21 9.70 -0.82
CA ASP A 120 18.69 8.60 0.02
C ASP A 120 17.60 7.57 0.35
N VAL A 121 16.35 7.90 0.08
CA VAL A 121 15.21 7.02 0.32
C VAL A 121 14.43 6.72 -0.96
N THR A 122 13.75 5.57 -0.98
CA THR A 122 12.70 5.26 -1.94
C THR A 122 11.37 5.34 -1.21
N VAL A 123 10.48 6.22 -1.64
CA VAL A 123 9.06 6.22 -1.24
C VAL A 123 8.27 5.58 -2.38
N LEU A 124 7.56 4.51 -2.07
CA LEU A 124 6.79 3.78 -3.08
C LEU A 124 5.50 4.53 -3.43
N ALA A 125 5.03 4.37 -4.66
CA ALA A 125 3.69 4.78 -5.04
C ALA A 125 2.66 4.00 -4.19
N PRO A 126 1.61 4.65 -3.65
CA PRO A 126 0.57 3.95 -2.92
C PRO A 126 -0.08 2.86 -3.76
N THR A 127 -0.39 1.72 -3.15
CA THR A 127 -1.20 0.68 -3.77
C THR A 127 -2.62 0.77 -3.24
N VAL A 128 -3.61 0.78 -4.14
CA VAL A 128 -5.03 0.81 -3.81
C VAL A 128 -5.62 -0.56 -4.11
N ILE A 129 -6.31 -1.15 -3.16
CA ILE A 129 -6.76 -2.54 -3.19
C ILE A 129 -8.24 -2.59 -2.80
N TYR A 130 -9.00 -3.43 -3.47
CA TYR A 130 -10.41 -3.70 -3.17
C TYR A 130 -10.61 -5.17 -2.78
N ASP A 131 -11.16 -5.38 -1.60
CA ASP A 131 -11.65 -6.68 -1.14
C ASP A 131 -13.13 -6.82 -1.47
N ALA A 132 -13.49 -7.73 -2.38
CA ALA A 132 -14.86 -7.96 -2.81
C ALA A 132 -15.66 -8.80 -1.81
N ILE A 133 -14.99 -9.52 -0.89
CA ILE A 133 -15.65 -10.31 0.17
C ILE A 133 -16.16 -9.37 1.26
N LEU A 134 -15.27 -8.53 1.79
CA LEU A 134 -15.56 -7.57 2.87
C LEU A 134 -16.14 -6.26 2.34
N ARG A 135 -16.03 -6.02 1.03
CA ARG A 135 -16.40 -4.77 0.35
C ARG A 135 -15.67 -3.56 0.95
N GLN A 136 -14.38 -3.74 1.18
CA GLN A 136 -13.48 -2.77 1.80
C GLN A 136 -12.38 -2.35 0.83
N TRP A 137 -11.80 -1.19 1.11
CA TRP A 137 -10.69 -0.66 0.35
C TRP A 137 -9.48 -0.48 1.24
N THR A 138 -8.33 -0.97 0.82
CA THR A 138 -7.06 -0.76 1.52
C THR A 138 -6.13 0.09 0.66
N VAL A 139 -5.57 1.14 1.26
CA VAL A 139 -4.52 1.96 0.66
C VAL A 139 -3.26 1.74 1.45
N THR A 140 -2.17 1.40 0.75
CA THR A 140 -0.89 1.13 1.38
C THR A 140 0.14 2.21 1.05
N CYS A 141 1.12 2.37 1.92
CA CYS A 141 2.32 3.15 1.69
C CYS A 141 3.54 2.37 2.19
N GLY A 142 4.70 2.72 1.67
CA GLY A 142 5.93 2.07 2.11
C GLY A 142 7.17 2.67 1.46
N GLY A 143 8.31 2.18 1.87
CA GLY A 143 9.57 2.59 1.32
C GLY A 143 10.77 2.04 2.08
N ASN A 144 11.95 2.42 1.64
CA ASN A 144 13.19 2.01 2.27
C ASN A 144 14.32 3.01 2.00
N TRP A 145 15.34 2.96 2.84
CA TRP A 145 16.61 3.63 2.59
C TRP A 145 17.38 2.93 1.47
N LYS A 146 18.06 3.71 0.64
CA LYS A 146 18.95 3.23 -0.44
C LYS A 146 20.38 3.07 0.02
N ASN A 147 20.75 3.72 1.11
CA ASN A 147 22.11 3.81 1.64
C ASN A 147 22.08 3.92 3.18
N ASN A 148 23.22 4.25 3.76
CA ASN A 148 23.37 4.36 5.21
C ASN A 148 23.44 5.82 5.70
N ASN A 149 22.91 6.78 4.95
CA ASN A 149 22.96 8.21 5.33
C ASN A 149 22.07 8.55 6.53
N TRP A 150 21.19 7.63 6.97
CA TRP A 150 20.51 7.68 8.26
C TRP A 150 21.48 7.60 9.45
N ASN A 151 22.75 7.20 9.20
CA ASN A 151 23.71 6.81 10.24
C ASN A 151 24.24 8.03 11.00
N GLU A 152 23.49 8.48 11.99
CA GLU A 152 24.02 9.35 13.01
C GLU A 152 25.01 8.59 13.91
N ALA A 153 25.91 9.32 14.57
CA ALA A 153 26.96 8.76 15.45
C ALA A 153 26.38 8.16 16.75
N VAL A 154 25.22 7.52 16.69
CA VAL A 154 24.57 6.84 17.79
C VAL A 154 24.92 5.35 17.73
N VAL A 155 25.43 4.80 18.80
CA VAL A 155 25.76 3.36 18.90
C VAL A 155 24.50 2.54 19.19
N ASN A 156 23.69 2.97 20.14
CA ASN A 156 22.39 2.44 20.49
C ASN A 156 21.50 3.58 20.98
N GLY A 157 20.21 3.54 20.66
CA GLY A 157 19.22 4.55 21.04
C GLY A 157 18.50 5.16 19.87
N ASN A 158 17.67 6.14 20.12
CA ASN A 158 16.88 6.83 19.12
C ASN A 158 17.78 7.58 18.13
N ILE A 159 17.38 7.59 16.87
CA ILE A 159 17.99 8.39 15.82
C ILE A 159 17.06 9.55 15.55
N GLY A 160 17.56 10.78 15.73
CA GLY A 160 16.71 11.96 15.62
C GLY A 160 15.51 11.95 16.57
N GLY A 161 14.42 12.51 16.10
CA GLY A 161 13.12 12.47 16.73
C GLY A 161 12.19 11.47 16.05
N VAL A 162 10.88 11.71 16.18
CA VAL A 162 9.85 10.87 15.57
C VAL A 162 9.74 11.18 14.09
N ASP A 163 9.86 10.15 13.26
CA ASP A 163 9.60 10.19 11.82
C ASP A 163 8.11 10.05 11.51
N ALA A 164 7.71 10.46 10.30
CA ALA A 164 6.34 10.29 9.82
C ALA A 164 6.31 9.74 8.40
N PHE A 165 5.30 8.91 8.11
CA PHE A 165 5.00 8.40 6.77
C PHE A 165 3.52 8.11 6.60
N GLY A 166 3.06 8.06 5.35
CA GLY A 166 1.65 7.82 5.05
C GLY A 166 1.29 8.17 3.62
N VAL A 167 0.01 8.52 3.40
CA VAL A 167 -0.55 8.87 2.10
C VAL A 167 -1.36 10.15 2.22
N GLY A 168 -1.10 11.11 1.33
CA GLY A 168 -1.97 12.27 1.09
C GLY A 168 -2.86 12.04 -0.14
N TYR A 169 -4.11 12.54 -0.08
CA TYR A 169 -5.02 12.54 -1.22
C TYR A 169 -5.21 13.95 -1.75
N THR A 170 -5.00 14.14 -3.07
CA THR A 170 -5.15 15.43 -3.75
C THR A 170 -6.09 15.33 -4.94
N ASN A 171 -6.56 16.48 -5.40
CA ASN A 171 -7.51 16.58 -6.52
C ASN A 171 -8.72 15.66 -6.36
N THR A 172 -9.17 15.51 -5.12
CA THR A 172 -10.20 14.54 -4.77
C THR A 172 -11.58 15.08 -5.10
N SER A 173 -12.43 14.18 -5.58
CA SER A 173 -13.87 14.40 -5.79
C SER A 173 -14.64 13.21 -5.23
N GLY A 174 -15.96 13.38 -5.07
CA GLY A 174 -16.85 12.35 -4.54
C GLY A 174 -17.37 12.67 -3.14
N THR A 175 -17.97 11.68 -2.50
CA THR A 175 -18.60 11.85 -1.19
C THR A 175 -17.65 11.42 -0.07
N TYR A 176 -17.16 12.37 0.70
CA TYR A 176 -16.21 12.13 1.80
C TYR A 176 -16.92 11.65 3.07
N ASN A 177 -17.44 10.44 3.05
CA ASN A 177 -18.13 9.84 4.19
C ASN A 177 -17.65 8.41 4.51
N SER A 178 -16.54 7.99 3.94
CA SER A 178 -15.93 6.71 4.29
C SER A 178 -15.38 6.72 5.70
N TYR A 179 -15.43 5.56 6.36
CA TYR A 179 -14.82 5.36 7.67
C TYR A 179 -13.59 4.48 7.53
N VAL A 180 -12.58 4.80 8.33
CA VAL A 180 -11.44 3.91 8.53
C VAL A 180 -11.91 2.75 9.40
N VAL A 181 -11.76 1.54 8.88
CA VAL A 181 -12.12 0.28 9.55
C VAL A 181 -10.92 -0.24 10.32
N ASP A 182 -9.74 -0.18 9.71
CA ASP A 182 -8.48 -0.64 10.28
C ASP A 182 -7.30 0.20 9.80
N ALA A 183 -6.23 0.22 10.58
CA ALA A 183 -4.98 0.86 10.20
C ALA A 183 -3.81 0.17 10.90
N MET A 184 -2.72 -0.04 10.14
CA MET A 184 -1.53 -0.70 10.65
C MET A 184 -0.28 -0.09 10.01
N ALA A 185 0.78 0.04 10.80
CA ALA A 185 2.08 0.41 10.28
C ALA A 185 3.22 -0.25 11.06
N TYR A 186 4.39 -0.33 10.43
CA TYR A 186 5.60 -0.74 11.09
C TYR A 186 6.85 -0.10 10.45
N ILE A 187 7.93 -0.08 11.23
CA ILE A 187 9.30 0.13 10.76
C ILE A 187 10.15 -1.10 11.12
N THR A 188 11.14 -1.42 10.30
CA THR A 188 11.99 -2.59 10.52
C THR A 188 13.43 -2.33 10.09
N ASP A 189 14.35 -3.17 10.56
CA ASP A 189 15.73 -3.18 10.09
C ASP A 189 15.86 -3.78 8.69
N GLN A 190 17.03 -3.63 8.08
CA GLN A 190 17.31 -4.13 6.71
C GLN A 190 17.05 -5.63 6.57
N ASN A 191 17.27 -6.42 7.61
CA ASN A 191 17.12 -7.87 7.61
C ASN A 191 15.73 -8.32 8.09
N GLN A 192 14.85 -7.37 8.45
CA GLN A 192 13.53 -7.62 9.02
C GLN A 192 13.56 -8.49 10.28
N THR A 193 14.63 -8.37 11.07
CA THR A 193 14.80 -9.13 12.31
C THR A 193 14.20 -8.42 13.51
N THR A 194 14.12 -7.10 13.45
CA THR A 194 13.55 -6.25 14.50
C THR A 194 12.51 -5.35 13.88
N THR A 195 11.30 -5.39 14.42
CA THR A 195 10.14 -4.64 13.90
C THR A 195 9.42 -3.91 15.02
N VAL A 196 9.12 -2.63 14.82
CA VAL A 196 8.22 -1.84 15.67
C VAL A 196 6.91 -1.67 14.91
N ARG A 197 5.80 -2.01 15.52
CA ARG A 197 4.46 -1.98 14.92
C ARG A 197 3.53 -1.07 15.70
N THR A 198 2.61 -0.44 15.00
CA THR A 198 1.45 0.25 15.57
C THR A 198 0.19 -0.12 14.78
N GLU A 199 -0.95 -0.20 15.48
CA GLU A 199 -2.28 -0.37 14.89
C GLU A 199 -3.06 0.94 14.93
N ASN A 200 -2.42 2.02 15.41
CA ASN A 200 -3.04 3.31 15.55
C ASN A 200 -2.49 4.29 14.52
N ARG A 201 -3.37 4.81 13.68
CA ARG A 201 -3.12 5.96 12.85
C ARG A 201 -2.89 7.19 13.74
N SER A 202 -1.78 7.86 13.53
CA SER A 202 -1.41 9.03 14.33
C SER A 202 -2.07 10.32 13.83
N ASP A 203 -2.29 10.42 12.52
CA ASP A 203 -2.67 11.65 11.84
C ASP A 203 -3.68 11.40 10.72
N GLY A 204 -4.49 12.42 10.46
CA GLY A 204 -5.51 12.42 9.42
C GLY A 204 -6.81 11.72 9.84
N ASP A 205 -7.92 12.11 9.23
CA ASP A 205 -9.24 11.50 9.40
C ASP A 205 -9.52 10.35 8.42
N GLY A 206 -8.58 10.10 7.51
CA GLY A 206 -8.69 9.14 6.42
C GLY A 206 -9.34 9.72 5.15
N GLN A 207 -10.02 10.85 5.20
CA GLN A 207 -10.72 11.41 4.03
C GLN A 207 -9.79 12.16 3.08
N LYS A 208 -8.77 12.82 3.63
CA LYS A 208 -7.76 13.57 2.87
C LYS A 208 -6.38 12.93 2.94
N GLY A 209 -6.24 11.86 3.68
CA GLY A 209 -5.01 11.15 3.89
C GLY A 209 -4.95 10.48 5.25
N PHE A 210 -3.88 9.74 5.46
CA PHE A 210 -3.55 9.11 6.74
C PHE A 210 -2.05 9.11 6.96
N GLY A 211 -1.66 9.07 8.22
CA GLY A 211 -0.25 9.03 8.58
C GLY A 211 0.03 8.31 9.87
N PHE A 212 1.27 7.85 9.97
CA PHE A 212 1.83 7.20 11.12
C PHE A 212 3.09 7.92 11.55
N ARG A 213 3.30 8.01 12.86
CA ARG A 213 4.52 8.55 13.46
C ARG A 213 5.18 7.46 14.30
N LEU A 214 6.40 7.10 13.96
CA LEU A 214 7.16 6.08 14.67
C LEU A 214 8.60 6.59 14.93
N GLN A 215 9.10 6.26 16.12
CA GLN A 215 10.49 6.55 16.49
C GLN A 215 11.39 5.47 15.93
N ASP A 216 12.29 5.86 15.07
CA ASP A 216 13.38 5.01 14.61
C ASP A 216 14.52 4.98 15.61
N TYR A 217 15.31 3.93 15.60
CA TYR A 217 16.39 3.75 16.56
C TYR A 217 17.45 2.77 16.07
N LYS A 218 18.60 2.80 16.71
CA LYS A 218 19.70 1.86 16.51
C LYS A 218 19.83 0.90 17.68
N THR A 219 19.97 -0.39 17.40
CA THR A 219 20.21 -1.41 18.40
C THR A 219 21.15 -2.49 17.85
N ASN A 220 22.18 -2.85 18.61
CA ASN A 220 23.19 -3.82 18.21
C ASN A 220 23.79 -3.56 16.81
N GLY A 221 23.98 -2.30 16.46
CA GLY A 221 24.50 -1.89 15.16
C GLY A 221 23.51 -1.95 14.02
N GLN A 222 22.27 -2.36 14.26
CA GLN A 222 21.20 -2.40 13.27
C GLN A 222 20.29 -1.17 13.40
N TYR A 223 19.88 -0.61 12.27
CA TYR A 223 18.96 0.51 12.21
C TYR A 223 17.52 0.02 11.99
N VAL A 224 16.64 0.30 12.95
CA VAL A 224 15.21 0.01 12.92
C VAL A 224 14.48 1.27 12.46
N GLY A 225 14.23 1.36 11.19
CA GLY A 225 13.73 2.49 10.42
C GLY A 225 14.16 2.36 8.95
N TYR A 226 14.96 1.32 8.64
CA TYR A 226 15.47 1.09 7.29
C TYR A 226 14.37 0.87 6.25
N LYS A 227 13.33 0.13 6.61
CA LYS A 227 12.12 -0.11 5.80
C LYS A 227 10.91 0.28 6.63
N TRP A 228 9.93 0.89 5.99
CA TRP A 228 8.63 1.22 6.59
C TRP A 228 7.49 0.75 5.69
N TYR A 229 6.38 0.48 6.32
CA TYR A 229 5.13 0.08 5.68
C TYR A 229 3.96 0.59 6.50
N GLY A 230 2.88 0.98 5.84
CA GLY A 230 1.62 1.32 6.48
C GLY A 230 0.44 1.04 5.56
N SER A 231 -0.68 0.71 6.16
CA SER A 231 -1.95 0.51 5.47
C SER A 231 -3.09 1.16 6.23
N CYS A 232 -4.10 1.59 5.48
CA CYS A 232 -5.35 2.10 6.02
C CYS A 232 -6.50 1.48 5.23
N THR A 233 -7.38 0.77 5.93
CA THR A 233 -8.53 0.09 5.37
C THR A 233 -9.80 0.89 5.61
N TYR A 234 -10.56 1.08 4.56
CA TYR A 234 -11.78 1.87 4.51
C TYR A 234 -12.98 0.99 4.21
N ASP A 235 -14.15 1.43 4.65
CA ASP A 235 -15.40 0.82 4.24
C ASP A 235 -15.71 1.04 2.74
N TYR A 236 -16.79 0.40 2.25
CA TYR A 236 -17.19 0.44 0.84
C TYR A 236 -17.40 1.85 0.27
N ARG A 237 -17.65 2.86 1.11
CA ARG A 237 -17.90 4.24 0.70
C ARG A 237 -16.66 4.92 0.13
N PHE A 238 -15.47 4.44 0.45
CA PHE A 238 -14.23 4.91 -0.16
C PHE A 238 -14.26 4.79 -1.69
N GLY A 239 -14.93 3.79 -2.23
CA GLY A 239 -15.13 3.62 -3.67
C GLY A 239 -15.90 4.76 -4.37
N SER A 240 -16.50 5.68 -3.62
CA SER A 240 -17.12 6.90 -4.18
C SER A 240 -16.11 8.03 -4.42
N TYR A 241 -14.87 7.89 -3.95
CA TYR A 241 -13.83 8.87 -4.14
C TYR A 241 -13.13 8.69 -5.48
N SER A 242 -12.62 9.79 -6.01
CA SER A 242 -11.62 9.78 -7.07
C SER A 242 -10.59 10.88 -6.81
N GLY A 243 -9.34 10.62 -7.15
CA GLY A 243 -8.26 11.55 -6.90
C GLY A 243 -6.89 10.95 -7.16
N ILE A 244 -5.91 11.53 -6.50
CA ILE A 244 -4.52 11.12 -6.55
C ILE A 244 -4.06 10.80 -5.13
N ALA A 245 -3.50 9.62 -4.94
CA ALA A 245 -2.83 9.20 -3.72
C ALA A 245 -1.32 9.35 -3.89
N THR A 246 -0.66 10.03 -2.98
CA THR A 246 0.80 10.23 -2.98
C THR A 246 1.38 9.79 -1.65
N GLY A 247 2.32 8.85 -1.69
CA GLY A 247 3.06 8.41 -0.52
C GLY A 247 4.05 9.48 -0.05
N TYR A 248 4.24 9.59 1.26
CA TYR A 248 5.24 10.47 1.83
C TYR A 248 6.04 9.81 2.95
N TYR A 249 7.25 10.31 3.18
CA TYR A 249 8.10 9.99 4.31
C TYR A 249 8.81 11.27 4.78
N VAL A 250 8.89 11.48 6.08
CA VAL A 250 9.66 12.56 6.68
C VAL A 250 10.61 11.96 7.69
N HIS A 251 11.89 12.12 7.44
CA HIS A 251 12.93 11.76 8.40
C HIS A 251 13.38 12.97 9.22
N THR A 252 13.69 12.73 10.47
CA THR A 252 14.20 13.74 11.41
C THR A 252 15.55 13.35 11.97
N TYR A 253 16.43 14.33 12.09
CA TYR A 253 17.76 14.19 12.72
C TYR A 253 17.74 14.73 14.15
N SER A 254 18.81 14.56 14.86
CA SER A 254 19.11 14.78 16.29
C SER A 254 18.25 15.77 17.10
N GLN A 255 17.69 16.82 16.50
CA GLN A 255 16.85 17.83 17.16
C GLN A 255 15.50 18.04 16.47
N GLY A 256 15.27 17.39 15.34
CA GLY A 256 13.99 17.40 14.65
C GLY A 256 12.99 16.46 15.32
N ASN A 257 11.71 16.78 15.23
CA ASN A 257 10.62 15.90 15.64
C ASN A 257 9.34 16.27 14.90
N VAL A 258 8.73 15.31 14.23
CA VAL A 258 7.41 15.49 13.63
C VAL A 258 6.35 15.41 14.71
N SER A 259 5.74 16.52 15.05
CA SER A 259 4.71 16.61 16.09
C SER A 259 3.28 16.42 15.54
N ALA A 260 3.04 16.76 14.27
CA ALA A 260 1.77 16.53 13.58
C ALA A 260 1.95 16.46 12.06
N VAL A 261 1.04 15.75 11.41
CA VAL A 261 0.84 15.76 9.96
C VAL A 261 -0.59 16.19 9.66
N THR A 262 -0.76 17.18 8.81
CA THR A 262 -2.07 17.69 8.41
C THR A 262 -2.30 17.48 6.91
N PHE A 263 -3.56 17.24 6.55
CA PHE A 263 -3.97 16.94 5.18
C PHE A 263 -5.00 17.97 4.72
N GLY A 264 -4.82 18.54 3.51
CA GLY A 264 -5.77 19.50 2.98
C GLY A 264 -5.35 20.20 1.72
N ALA A 265 -6.26 20.97 1.14
CA ALA A 265 -5.99 21.80 -0.01
C ALA A 265 -5.15 23.01 0.42
N GLY A 266 -3.91 23.09 -0.01
CA GLY A 266 -3.01 24.20 0.28
C GLY A 266 -1.64 23.79 0.83
N GLY A 267 -1.49 22.51 1.16
CA GLY A 267 -0.22 21.96 1.60
C GLY A 267 0.86 21.94 0.51
N MET A 268 2.09 21.68 0.92
CA MET A 268 3.21 21.47 0.01
C MET A 268 2.90 20.30 -0.95
N SER A 269 3.82 19.56 -1.41
CA SER A 269 3.56 18.42 -2.30
C SER A 269 2.54 17.45 -1.69
N ALA A 270 1.66 16.87 -2.51
CA ALA A 270 0.64 15.90 -2.12
C ALA A 270 -0.46 16.36 -1.14
N GLY A 271 -0.64 17.66 -0.92
CA GLY A 271 -1.64 18.18 0.04
C GLY A 271 -1.34 17.78 1.49
N VAL A 272 -0.08 17.59 1.83
CA VAL A 272 0.39 17.19 3.16
C VAL A 272 1.30 18.27 3.72
N ASP A 273 1.02 18.72 4.94
CA ASP A 273 1.85 19.64 5.70
C ASP A 273 2.35 18.98 6.98
N PHE A 274 3.57 19.33 7.37
CA PHE A 274 4.24 18.77 8.55
C PHE A 274 4.48 19.85 9.59
N THR A 275 4.14 19.58 10.83
CA THR A 275 4.58 20.38 11.98
C THR A 275 5.83 19.74 12.56
N ILE A 276 6.98 20.38 12.31
CA ILE A 276 8.30 19.88 12.72
C ILE A 276 8.89 20.87 13.72
N SER A 277 9.43 20.36 14.82
CA SER A 277 9.99 21.21 15.89
C SER A 277 11.26 21.95 15.49
N ASN A 278 12.00 21.44 14.49
CA ASN A 278 13.21 22.06 13.96
C ASN A 278 13.40 21.60 12.51
N GLU A 279 12.89 22.40 11.58
CA GLU A 279 12.84 22.06 10.15
C GLU A 279 14.22 21.84 9.52
N ASP A 280 15.26 22.54 10.01
CA ASP A 280 16.64 22.38 9.53
C ASP A 280 17.20 20.98 9.76
N TYR A 281 16.57 20.19 10.64
CA TYR A 281 16.95 18.82 10.97
C TYR A 281 15.95 17.78 10.48
N SER A 282 15.35 18.02 9.34
CA SER A 282 14.42 17.08 8.70
C SER A 282 14.48 17.17 7.18
N PHE A 283 14.04 16.12 6.51
CA PHE A 283 13.74 16.19 5.09
C PHE A 283 12.46 15.41 4.76
N PRO A 284 11.56 15.97 3.95
CA PRO A 284 10.45 15.24 3.37
C PRO A 284 10.89 14.54 2.07
N ALA A 285 10.31 13.37 1.80
CA ALA A 285 10.40 12.66 0.55
C ALA A 285 9.01 12.21 0.10
N TYR A 286 8.78 12.17 -1.22
CA TYR A 286 7.48 11.81 -1.79
C TYR A 286 7.66 10.72 -2.84
N GLY A 287 6.72 9.80 -2.90
CA GLY A 287 6.61 8.79 -3.94
C GLY A 287 5.92 9.30 -5.20
N ASP A 288 5.83 8.43 -6.19
CA ASP A 288 5.04 8.67 -7.37
C ASP A 288 3.54 8.67 -7.03
N ASP A 289 2.77 9.39 -7.83
CA ASP A 289 1.33 9.49 -7.68
C ASP A 289 0.62 8.24 -8.19
N THR A 290 -0.37 7.79 -7.44
CA THR A 290 -1.30 6.74 -7.85
C THR A 290 -2.70 7.34 -8.02
N PRO A 291 -3.21 7.49 -9.26
CA PRO A 291 -4.60 7.86 -9.46
C PRO A 291 -5.53 6.75 -8.93
N PHE A 292 -6.63 7.14 -8.34
CA PHE A 292 -7.68 6.21 -7.91
C PHE A 292 -9.06 6.83 -8.16
N GLY A 293 -10.09 6.00 -8.30
CA GLY A 293 -11.43 6.53 -8.39
C GLY A 293 -12.44 5.73 -9.19
N VAL A 294 -13.65 6.28 -9.17
CA VAL A 294 -14.80 5.76 -9.89
C VAL A 294 -14.75 6.29 -11.32
N TYR A 295 -14.58 5.41 -12.28
CA TYR A 295 -14.79 5.67 -13.70
C TYR A 295 -15.89 4.78 -14.23
#